data_86375ec9979c3fd06c8a590ec2f7ea4f
#
_entry.id   86375ec9979c3fd06c8a590ec2f7ea4f
#
_cell.length_a   1.000
_cell.length_b   1.000
_cell.length_c   1.000
_cell.angle_alpha   90.00
_cell.angle_beta   90.00
_cell.angle_gamma   90.00
#
_symmetry.space_group_name_H-M   'P 1'
#
loop_
_entity.id
_entity.type
_entity.pdbx_description
1 polymer ?
#
loop_
_entity_poly.entity_id
_entity_poly.type
_entity_poly.pdbx_seq_one_letter_code
_entity_poly.pdbx_strand_id
1 'polypeptide(L)'
;LFFRLNYRHARRYETLAMRDDKLIFGQVSAAGKSREWSFDPYWVRLKLERLGQDGEDIGNLILSSHGKYVSVGAFLSPDERAELAARLQLSLKHLLAADPRAPETSPEPDYGQRA
;
A
#
# COMPACT_ATOMS: atom_id res chain seq x y z
N LEU A 1 7.61 11.01 -0.73
CA LEU A 1 7.47 9.55 -0.73
C LEU A 1 7.38 9.03 -2.15
N PHE A 2 8.26 8.13 -2.50
CA PHE A 2 8.24 7.47 -3.80
C PHE A 2 8.81 6.07 -3.65
N PHE A 3 8.04 5.09 -4.07
CA PHE A 3 8.50 3.70 -4.13
C PHE A 3 8.29 3.17 -5.52
N ARG A 4 9.27 2.43 -6.01
CA ARG A 4 9.14 1.76 -7.28
C ARG A 4 9.45 0.27 -7.07
N LEU A 5 8.50 -0.56 -7.46
CA LEU A 5 8.62 -2.01 -7.34
C LEU A 5 8.83 -2.60 -8.72
N ASN A 6 9.96 -3.25 -8.91
CA ASN A 6 10.27 -3.89 -10.18
C ASN A 6 10.14 -5.39 -10.04
N TYR A 7 9.53 -6.01 -11.03
CA TYR A 7 9.37 -7.45 -11.07
C TYR A 7 10.36 -8.03 -12.06
N ARG A 8 11.24 -8.88 -11.57
CA ARG A 8 12.35 -9.38 -12.36
C ARG A 8 11.96 -10.06 -13.66
N HIS A 9 10.86 -10.78 -13.63
CA HIS A 9 10.54 -11.69 -14.74
C HIS A 9 9.45 -11.18 -15.66
N ALA A 10 8.82 -10.08 -15.36
CA ALA A 10 7.61 -9.71 -16.07
C ALA A 10 7.68 -8.35 -16.77
N ARG A 11 8.80 -7.67 -16.69
CA ARG A 11 8.94 -6.33 -17.25
C ARG A 11 7.84 -5.39 -16.79
N ARG A 12 7.34 -5.62 -15.60
CA ARG A 12 6.30 -4.81 -14.99
C ARG A 12 6.88 -4.04 -13.86
N TYR A 13 6.23 -2.95 -13.51
CA TYR A 13 6.58 -2.31 -12.28
C TYR A 13 5.39 -1.58 -11.72
N GLU A 14 5.48 -1.28 -10.44
CA GLU A 14 4.48 -0.51 -9.73
C GLU A 14 5.16 0.65 -9.05
N THR A 15 4.42 1.73 -8.89
CA THR A 15 4.91 2.91 -8.20
C THR A 15 3.90 3.36 -7.17
N LEU A 16 4.41 3.96 -6.11
CA LEU A 16 3.57 4.55 -5.10
C LEU A 16 4.20 5.89 -4.75
N ALA A 17 3.48 6.96 -4.97
CA ALA A 17 4.02 8.30 -4.80
C ALA A 17 2.97 9.27 -4.30
N MET A 18 3.44 10.31 -3.61
CA MET A 18 2.57 11.43 -3.25
C MET A 18 2.66 12.48 -4.33
N ARG A 19 1.50 12.93 -4.80
CA ARG A 19 1.44 13.95 -5.83
C ARG A 19 0.17 14.76 -5.61
N ASP A 20 0.31 16.06 -5.46
CA ASP A 20 -0.83 16.97 -5.27
C ASP A 20 -1.73 16.54 -4.13
N ASP A 21 -1.13 16.17 -3.00
CA ASP A 21 -1.84 15.75 -1.79
C ASP A 21 -2.61 14.45 -1.96
N LYS A 22 -2.30 13.69 -2.98
CA LYS A 22 -2.92 12.38 -3.19
C LYS A 22 -1.85 11.33 -3.23
N LEU A 23 -2.21 10.15 -2.75
CA LEU A 23 -1.35 8.98 -2.87
C LEU A 23 -1.71 8.28 -4.15
N ILE A 24 -0.77 8.21 -5.07
CA ILE A 24 -1.01 7.65 -6.41
C ILE A 24 -0.32 6.30 -6.51
N PHE A 25 -1.09 5.28 -6.79
CA PHE A 25 -0.55 3.94 -7.05
C PHE A 25 -0.64 3.70 -8.56
N GLY A 26 0.49 3.39 -9.17
CA GLY A 26 0.56 3.16 -10.59
C GLY A 26 1.05 1.77 -10.92
N GLN A 27 0.54 1.20 -11.99
CA GLN A 27 1.01 -0.07 -12.52
C GLN A 27 1.32 0.08 -13.99
N VAL A 28 2.46 -0.45 -14.40
CA VAL A 28 2.83 -0.48 -15.81
C VAL A 28 3.04 -1.93 -16.21
N SER A 29 2.29 -2.39 -17.19
CA SER A 29 2.37 -3.77 -17.65
C SER A 29 3.54 -3.97 -18.61
N ALA A 30 3.84 -5.22 -18.90
CA ALA A 30 4.89 -5.55 -19.88
C ALA A 30 4.59 -4.97 -21.27
N ALA A 31 3.32 -4.78 -21.58
CA ALA A 31 2.92 -4.20 -22.86
C ALA A 31 2.98 -2.67 -22.87
N GLY A 32 3.40 -2.07 -21.78
CA GLY A 32 3.51 -0.62 -21.68
C GLY A 32 2.25 0.09 -21.29
N LYS A 33 1.18 -0.65 -20.97
CA LYS A 33 -0.06 -0.03 -20.53
C LYS A 33 0.06 0.36 -19.07
N SER A 34 -0.38 1.56 -18.75
CA SER A 34 -0.34 2.03 -17.37
C SER A 34 -1.74 2.29 -16.85
N ARG A 35 -1.87 2.10 -15.53
CA ARG A 35 -3.10 2.37 -14.80
C ARG A 35 -2.73 3.08 -13.52
N GLU A 36 -3.58 3.97 -13.08
CA GLU A 36 -3.33 4.68 -11.84
C GLU A 36 -4.58 4.71 -10.98
N TRP A 37 -4.36 4.67 -9.69
CA TRP A 37 -5.41 4.84 -8.69
C TRP A 37 -4.98 5.96 -7.75
N SER A 38 -5.93 6.79 -7.37
CA SER A 38 -5.69 7.91 -6.48
C SER A 38 -6.38 7.65 -5.15
N PHE A 39 -5.67 7.83 -4.06
CA PHE A 39 -6.20 7.63 -2.72
C PHE A 39 -5.97 8.87 -1.87
N ASP A 40 -6.91 9.11 -0.96
CA ASP A 40 -6.72 10.15 0.05
C ASP A 40 -5.78 9.60 1.12
N PRO A 41 -4.60 10.21 1.31
CA PRO A 41 -3.61 9.65 2.22
C PRO A 41 -4.06 9.59 3.68
N TYR A 42 -5.02 10.43 4.07
CA TYR A 42 -5.49 10.42 5.45
C TYR A 42 -6.46 9.29 5.74
N TRP A 43 -6.99 8.67 4.71
CA TRP A 43 -7.96 7.60 4.86
C TRP A 43 -7.47 6.29 4.29
N VAL A 44 -6.25 6.27 3.81
CA VAL A 44 -5.70 5.07 3.20
C VAL A 44 -5.34 4.06 4.30
N ARG A 45 -5.58 2.80 3.99
CA ARG A 45 -5.23 1.70 4.86
C ARG A 45 -4.40 0.70 4.09
N LEU A 46 -3.41 0.16 4.76
CA LEU A 46 -2.55 -0.86 4.19
C LEU A 46 -2.73 -2.11 5.02
N LYS A 47 -3.13 -3.18 4.39
CA LYS A 47 -3.39 -4.42 5.09
C LYS A 47 -2.64 -5.57 4.43
N LEU A 48 -1.89 -6.31 5.22
CA LEU A 48 -1.26 -7.53 4.76
C LEU A 48 -2.13 -8.69 5.23
N GLU A 49 -2.68 -9.43 4.27
CA GLU A 49 -3.56 -10.54 4.60
C GLU A 49 -2.78 -11.68 5.23
N ARG A 50 -3.36 -12.26 6.25
CA ARG A 50 -2.82 -13.46 6.89
C ARG A 50 -3.78 -14.60 6.63
N LEU A 51 -3.27 -15.67 6.07
CA LEU A 51 -4.08 -16.80 5.66
C LEU A 51 -3.69 -18.03 6.46
N GLY A 52 -4.52 -19.07 6.35
CA GLY A 52 -4.28 -20.30 7.08
C GLY A 52 -4.87 -20.25 8.48
N GLN A 53 -4.91 -21.38 9.14
CA GLN A 53 -5.53 -21.49 10.47
C GLN A 53 -4.87 -20.60 11.51
N ASP A 54 -3.56 -20.48 11.44
CA ASP A 54 -2.81 -19.71 12.43
C ASP A 54 -2.36 -18.37 11.88
N GLY A 55 -2.82 -17.99 10.70
CA GLY A 55 -2.39 -16.77 10.07
C GLY A 55 -0.93 -16.78 9.67
N GLU A 56 -0.38 -17.97 9.42
CA GLU A 56 1.03 -18.09 9.11
C GLU A 56 1.35 -17.73 7.66
N ASP A 57 0.38 -17.93 6.80
CA ASP A 57 0.61 -17.66 5.39
C ASP A 57 0.35 -16.21 5.06
N ILE A 58 1.18 -15.65 4.20
CA ILE A 58 1.04 -14.27 3.79
C ILE A 58 0.25 -14.23 2.49
N GLY A 59 -0.84 -13.49 2.51
CA GLY A 59 -1.65 -13.29 1.31
C GLY A 59 -1.29 -11.99 0.62
N ASN A 60 -2.31 -11.28 0.16
CA ASN A 60 -2.10 -10.05 -0.58
C ASN A 60 -1.81 -8.87 0.34
N LEU A 61 -1.06 -7.92 -0.18
CA LEU A 61 -0.89 -6.63 0.48
C LEU A 61 -1.87 -5.69 -0.19
N ILE A 62 -2.81 -5.17 0.57
CA ILE A 62 -3.93 -4.41 0.03
C ILE A 62 -3.88 -2.97 0.51
N LEU A 63 -3.95 -2.08 -0.46
CA LEU A 63 -4.07 -0.65 -0.21
C LEU A 63 -5.52 -0.28 -0.48
N SER A 64 -6.16 0.39 0.48
CA SER A 64 -7.57 0.72 0.32
C SER A 64 -7.90 2.09 0.90
N SER A 65 -8.96 2.68 0.38
CA SER A 65 -9.47 3.95 0.86
C SER A 65 -10.86 4.15 0.25
N HIS A 66 -11.83 4.46 1.08
CA HIS A 66 -13.18 4.82 0.62
C HIS A 66 -13.76 3.81 -0.38
N GLY A 67 -13.60 2.54 -0.09
CA GLY A 67 -14.18 1.51 -0.95
C GLY A 67 -13.36 1.12 -2.16
N LYS A 68 -12.24 1.77 -2.38
CA LYS A 68 -11.30 1.39 -3.43
C LYS A 68 -10.28 0.43 -2.83
N TYR A 69 -9.91 -0.57 -3.61
CA TYR A 69 -8.89 -1.54 -3.19
C TYR A 69 -7.93 -1.79 -4.32
N VAL A 70 -6.68 -2.02 -3.98
CA VAL A 70 -5.72 -2.49 -4.96
C VAL A 70 -4.68 -3.36 -4.27
N SER A 71 -4.23 -4.41 -4.95
CA SER A 71 -3.15 -5.26 -4.45
C SER A 71 -1.83 -4.66 -4.85
N VAL A 72 -0.94 -4.52 -3.89
CA VAL A 72 0.39 -3.96 -4.10
C VAL A 72 1.40 -5.10 -4.03
N GLY A 73 2.30 -5.15 -4.98
CA GLY A 73 3.35 -6.16 -4.97
C GLY A 73 2.84 -7.57 -5.17
N ALA A 74 1.83 -7.74 -6.01
CA ALA A 74 1.22 -9.05 -6.21
C ALA A 74 2.20 -10.09 -6.73
N PHE A 75 3.24 -9.65 -7.44
CA PHE A 75 4.23 -10.56 -8.01
C PHE A 75 5.43 -10.80 -7.10
N LEU A 76 5.45 -10.19 -5.94
CA LEU A 76 6.51 -10.43 -4.97
C LEU A 76 6.24 -11.73 -4.23
N SER A 77 7.30 -12.30 -3.67
CA SER A 77 7.13 -13.46 -2.81
C SER A 77 6.42 -13.04 -1.53
N PRO A 78 5.87 -13.99 -0.79
CA PRO A 78 5.23 -13.64 0.48
C PRO A 78 6.13 -12.89 1.45
N ASP A 79 7.39 -13.32 1.56
CA ASP A 79 8.34 -12.64 2.46
C ASP A 79 8.63 -11.23 1.99
N GLU A 80 8.75 -11.05 0.70
CA GLU A 80 8.98 -9.73 0.13
C GLU A 80 7.79 -8.81 0.35
N ARG A 81 6.58 -9.36 0.24
CA ARG A 81 5.37 -8.57 0.50
C ARG A 81 5.31 -8.13 1.96
N ALA A 82 5.68 -9.02 2.88
CA ALA A 82 5.68 -8.68 4.30
C ALA A 82 6.69 -7.57 4.59
N GLU A 83 7.86 -7.66 3.99
CA GLU A 83 8.88 -6.65 4.15
C GLU A 83 8.44 -5.31 3.58
N LEU A 84 7.85 -5.35 2.40
CA LEU A 84 7.32 -4.16 1.76
C LEU A 84 6.23 -3.52 2.63
N ALA A 85 5.35 -4.34 3.19
CA ALA A 85 4.27 -3.85 4.04
C ALA A 85 4.83 -3.07 5.22
N ALA A 86 5.86 -3.60 5.86
CA ALA A 86 6.47 -2.92 7.01
C ALA A 86 7.07 -1.58 6.60
N ARG A 87 7.74 -1.55 5.47
CA ARG A 87 8.36 -0.31 4.98
C ARG A 87 7.32 0.74 4.60
N LEU A 88 6.28 0.33 3.91
CA LEU A 88 5.23 1.25 3.50
C LEU A 88 4.45 1.78 4.69
N GLN A 89 4.18 0.91 5.65
CA GLN A 89 3.46 1.32 6.85
C GLN A 89 4.21 2.42 7.58
N LEU A 90 5.51 2.23 7.73
CA LEU A 90 6.35 3.21 8.40
C LEU A 90 6.42 4.52 7.63
N SER A 91 6.56 4.44 6.31
CA SER A 91 6.64 5.62 5.47
C SER A 91 5.35 6.43 5.49
N LEU A 92 4.22 5.74 5.42
CA LEU A 92 2.93 6.42 5.47
C LEU A 92 2.71 7.08 6.82
N LYS A 93 3.11 6.42 7.88
CA LYS A 93 3.00 6.98 9.22
C LYS A 93 3.82 8.25 9.35
N HIS A 94 5.05 8.24 8.87
CA HIS A 94 5.90 9.42 8.92
C HIS A 94 5.36 10.55 8.06
N LEU A 95 4.86 10.22 6.89
CA LEU A 95 4.31 11.20 5.99
C LEU A 95 3.12 11.93 6.62
N LEU A 96 2.20 11.18 7.20
CA LEU A 96 1.03 11.77 7.82
C LEU A 96 1.37 12.58 9.06
N ALA A 97 2.34 12.12 9.83
CA ALA A 97 2.74 12.84 11.04
C ALA A 97 3.41 14.18 10.72
N ALA A 98 4.05 14.27 9.56
CA ALA A 98 4.76 15.48 9.17
C ALA A 98 3.87 16.50 8.49
N ASP A 99 2.66 16.13 8.10
CA ASP A 99 1.78 17.01 7.36
C ASP A 99 0.89 17.80 8.34
N PRO A 100 0.97 19.12 8.34
CA PRO A 100 0.14 19.92 9.26
C PRO A 100 -1.35 19.82 8.98
N ARG A 101 -1.73 19.30 7.81
CA ARG A 101 -3.14 19.10 7.49
C ARG A 101 -3.66 17.75 7.96
N ALA A 102 -2.80 16.91 8.51
CA ALA A 102 -3.21 15.59 8.96
C ALA A 102 -4.24 15.74 10.08
N PRO A 103 -5.22 14.82 10.14
CA PRO A 103 -6.20 14.86 11.21
C PRO A 103 -5.53 14.75 12.57
N GLU A 104 -6.00 15.55 13.49
CA GLU A 104 -5.44 15.57 14.82
C GLU A 104 -5.65 14.27 15.54
N THR A 105 -6.80 13.71 15.38
CA THR A 105 -7.11 12.47 16.04
C THR A 105 -6.66 11.33 15.18
N SER A 106 -5.73 10.62 15.66
CA SER A 106 -5.39 9.39 15.06
C SER A 106 -6.49 8.43 15.30
N PRO A 107 -6.87 7.85 14.40
CA PRO A 107 -7.85 6.82 14.59
C PRO A 107 -7.36 5.74 15.46
N GLU A 108 -7.62 5.59 16.07
CA GLU A 108 -7.39 4.66 16.45
C GLU A 108 -7.54 3.61 16.08
N PRO A 109 -7.28 3.12 16.08
CA PRO A 109 -7.24 2.24 15.42
C PRO A 109 -7.91 1.31 15.31
N ASP A 110 -8.08 1.38 15.45
CA ASP A 110 -8.55 0.63 15.24
C ASP A 110 -8.76 -0.29 15.06
N TYR A 111 -8.95 -0.27 15.19
CA TYR A 111 -9.23 -0.98 14.95
C TYR A 111 -9.36 -1.82 14.39
N GLY A 112 -9.42 -1.76 14.07
CA GLY A 112 -9.51 -2.54 13.42
C GLY A 112 -9.13 -3.33 13.48
N GLN A 113 -8.78 -3.00 13.72
CA GLN A 113 -8.58 -3.75 13.60
C GLN A 113 -8.95 -4.53 14.20
N ARG A 114 -9.35 -4.39 14.63
CA ARG A 114 -9.90 -5.11 14.96
C ARG A 114 -10.54 -5.77 14.48
N ALA A 115 -10.48 -5.79 14.41
CA ALA A 115 -10.82 -6.48 13.67
C ALA A 115 -10.92 -6.94 13.38
#